data_4722752d94fe5d963ceeb7169179ef30
#
_entry.id   4722752d94fe5d963ceeb7169179ef30
#
_cell.length_a   1.000
_cell.length_b   1.000
_cell.length_c   1.000
_cell.angle_alpha   90.00
_cell.angle_beta   90.00
_cell.angle_gamma   90.00
#
_symmetry.space_group_name_H-M   'P 1'
#
loop_
_entity.id
_entity.type
_entity.pdbx_description
1 polymer ?
#
loop_
_entity_poly.entity_id
_entity_poly.type
_entity_poly.pdbx_seq_one_letter_code
_entity_poly.pdbx_strand_id
1 'polypeptide(L)'
;MMRISMSLPKKLLADFDEVLKERGYQSRSKGIRDALQDYIVRYQWMNSMEGERIGIITIIYDHHYTGVMESLAEIQHSFRNEINTSMHIHMTDKYCMEIVVVNGDIAEIRDLTERIMRLKGVEHVKLTSTANGEEFSDPEHSHDHSHHH
;
A
#
# COMPACT_ATOMS: atom_id res chain seq x y z
N MET A 1 -26.28 12.71 12.46
CA MET A 1 -25.01 12.36 13.10
C MET A 1 -25.27 11.30 14.17
N MET A 2 -24.46 10.25 14.17
CA MET A 2 -24.58 9.15 15.13
C MET A 2 -23.45 9.21 16.15
N ARG A 3 -23.74 8.82 17.38
CA ARG A 3 -22.72 8.64 18.39
C ARG A 3 -22.38 7.17 18.54
N ILE A 4 -21.10 6.87 18.67
CA ILE A 4 -20.61 5.53 18.96
C ILE A 4 -19.81 5.54 20.26
N SER A 5 -19.77 4.42 20.93
CA SER A 5 -18.94 4.18 22.09
C SER A 5 -18.10 2.93 21.85
N MET A 6 -16.83 2.99 22.21
CA MET A 6 -15.94 1.85 22.05
C MET A 6 -14.86 1.87 23.11
N SER A 7 -14.36 0.69 23.45
CA SER A 7 -13.23 0.52 24.35
C SER A 7 -11.95 0.38 23.57
N LEU A 8 -10.92 1.08 23.98
CA LEU A 8 -9.58 1.02 23.39
C LEU A 8 -8.55 0.68 24.45
N PRO A 9 -7.47 -0.03 24.08
CA PRO A 9 -6.32 -0.17 24.96
C PRO A 9 -5.80 1.20 25.38
N LYS A 10 -5.45 1.36 26.64
CA LYS A 10 -4.97 2.65 27.19
C LYS A 10 -3.77 3.19 26.44
N LYS A 11 -2.83 2.31 26.10
CA LYS A 11 -1.61 2.70 25.37
C LYS A 11 -1.95 3.22 23.97
N LEU A 12 -2.85 2.56 23.26
CA LEU A 12 -3.24 2.96 21.91
C LEU A 12 -3.86 4.36 21.93
N LEU A 13 -4.74 4.63 22.89
CA LEU A 13 -5.36 5.94 23.01
C LEU A 13 -4.35 7.02 23.40
N ALA A 14 -3.43 6.71 24.31
CA ALA A 14 -2.37 7.64 24.70
C ALA A 14 -1.45 7.98 23.54
N ASP A 15 -1.04 6.99 22.75
CA ASP A 15 -0.20 7.21 21.57
C ASP A 15 -0.94 8.04 20.52
N PHE A 16 -2.22 7.78 20.32
CA PHE A 16 -3.05 8.56 19.41
C PHE A 16 -3.18 10.02 19.84
N ASP A 17 -3.46 10.26 21.13
CA ASP A 17 -3.55 11.62 21.68
C ASP A 17 -2.25 12.40 21.52
N GLU A 18 -1.11 11.74 21.69
CA GLU A 18 0.20 12.35 21.49
C GLU A 18 0.42 12.77 20.03
N VAL A 19 0.08 11.91 19.07
CA VAL A 19 0.16 12.23 17.65
C VAL A 19 -0.76 13.40 17.30
N LEU A 20 -1.98 13.42 17.83
CA LEU A 20 -2.91 14.53 17.60
C LEU A 20 -2.34 15.84 18.10
N LYS A 21 -1.72 15.83 19.27
CA LYS A 21 -1.08 17.02 19.85
C LYS A 21 0.07 17.52 18.98
N GLU A 22 0.93 16.63 18.53
CA GLU A 22 2.05 16.96 17.64
C GLU A 22 1.60 17.53 16.31
N ARG A 23 0.49 17.03 15.77
CA ARG A 23 -0.08 17.49 14.52
C ARG A 23 -0.96 18.73 14.65
N GLY A 24 -1.16 19.24 15.87
CA GLY A 24 -1.93 20.44 16.11
C GLY A 24 -3.44 20.28 16.08
N TYR A 25 -3.95 19.07 16.29
CA TYR A 25 -5.39 18.84 16.36
C TYR A 25 -5.98 19.45 17.63
N GLN A 26 -7.13 20.11 17.50
CA GLN A 26 -7.82 20.76 18.61
C GLN A 26 -8.79 19.84 19.34
N SER A 27 -9.22 18.75 18.72
CA SER A 27 -10.13 17.81 19.34
C SER A 27 -9.83 16.38 18.90
N ARG A 28 -10.07 15.45 19.83
CA ARG A 28 -9.98 14.02 19.55
C ARG A 28 -10.99 13.59 18.49
N SER A 29 -12.21 14.15 18.53
CA SER A 29 -13.26 13.81 17.56
C SER A 29 -12.84 14.11 16.13
N LYS A 30 -12.19 15.25 15.88
CA LYS A 30 -11.69 15.57 14.54
C LYS A 30 -10.58 14.61 14.11
N GLY A 31 -9.66 14.29 15.01
CA GLY A 31 -8.60 13.33 14.72
C GLY A 31 -9.12 11.95 14.38
N ILE A 32 -10.12 11.47 15.12
CA ILE A 32 -10.75 10.18 14.86
C ILE A 32 -11.48 10.19 13.52
N ARG A 33 -12.22 11.25 13.20
CA ARG A 33 -12.90 11.37 11.90
C ARG A 33 -11.91 11.34 10.75
N ASP A 34 -10.83 12.09 10.86
CA ASP A 34 -9.79 12.10 9.82
C ASP A 34 -9.12 10.73 9.68
N ALA A 35 -8.83 10.05 10.79
CA ALA A 35 -8.26 8.71 10.77
C ALA A 35 -9.18 7.69 10.12
N LEU A 36 -10.48 7.73 10.46
CA LEU A 36 -11.48 6.86 9.83
C LEU A 36 -11.62 7.14 8.34
N GLN A 37 -11.63 8.40 7.95
CA GLN A 37 -11.73 8.78 6.55
C GLN A 37 -10.51 8.35 5.76
N ASP A 38 -9.31 8.52 6.30
CA ASP A 38 -8.07 8.06 5.69
C ASP A 38 -8.07 6.54 5.50
N TYR A 39 -8.55 5.80 6.50
CA TYR A 39 -8.66 4.35 6.43
C TYR A 39 -9.63 3.91 5.31
N ILE A 40 -10.80 4.54 5.25
CA ILE A 40 -11.83 4.23 4.25
C ILE A 40 -11.32 4.57 2.84
N VAL A 41 -10.74 5.74 2.66
CA VAL A 41 -10.21 6.19 1.36
C VAL A 41 -9.11 5.25 0.88
N ARG A 42 -8.22 4.85 1.78
CA ARG A 42 -7.15 3.90 1.46
C ARG A 42 -7.71 2.56 0.97
N TYR A 43 -8.72 2.03 1.66
CA TYR A 43 -9.38 0.79 1.28
C TYR A 43 -10.10 0.92 -0.06
N GLN A 44 -10.91 1.96 -0.23
CA GLN A 44 -11.67 2.19 -1.47
C GLN A 44 -10.74 2.41 -2.65
N TRP A 45 -9.68 3.16 -2.45
CA TRP A 45 -8.68 3.42 -3.48
C TRP A 45 -8.06 2.12 -3.97
N MET A 46 -7.67 1.25 -3.06
CA MET A 46 -7.10 -0.07 -3.39
C MET A 46 -8.09 -0.98 -4.12
N ASN A 47 -9.38 -0.97 -3.74
CA ASN A 47 -10.38 -1.88 -4.28
C ASN A 47 -11.13 -1.33 -5.50
N SER A 48 -11.22 -0.02 -5.66
CA SER A 48 -11.92 0.61 -6.78
C SER A 48 -11.01 1.01 -7.93
N MET A 49 -9.70 0.91 -7.76
CA MET A 49 -8.76 1.19 -8.84
C MET A 49 -8.91 0.19 -9.97
N GLU A 50 -8.93 0.70 -11.18
CA GLU A 50 -8.94 -0.10 -12.40
C GLU A 50 -7.78 0.32 -13.31
N GLY A 51 -7.42 -0.58 -14.22
CA GLY A 51 -6.43 -0.31 -15.25
C GLY A 51 -5.00 -0.52 -14.80
N GLU A 52 -4.09 -0.01 -15.61
CA GLU A 52 -2.65 -0.15 -15.42
C GLU A 52 -2.14 0.76 -14.30
N ARG A 53 -1.34 0.19 -13.42
CA ARG A 53 -0.74 0.92 -12.29
C ARG A 53 0.70 0.48 -12.10
N ILE A 54 1.47 1.34 -11.45
CA ILE A 54 2.78 1.02 -10.91
C ILE A 54 2.61 0.85 -9.41
N GLY A 55 3.16 -0.23 -8.87
CA GLY A 55 3.09 -0.52 -7.45
C GLY A 55 4.43 -0.94 -6.88
N ILE A 56 4.54 -0.80 -5.58
CA ILE A 56 5.68 -1.29 -4.80
C ILE A 56 5.12 -2.20 -3.73
N ILE A 57 5.56 -3.46 -3.74
CA ILE A 57 5.20 -4.42 -2.70
C ILE A 57 6.41 -4.56 -1.77
N THR A 58 6.21 -4.22 -0.51
CA THR A 58 7.22 -4.41 0.54
C THR A 58 6.87 -5.67 1.31
N ILE A 59 7.81 -6.61 1.38
CA ILE A 59 7.62 -7.92 2.00
C ILE A 59 8.67 -8.10 3.08
N ILE A 60 8.25 -8.43 4.30
CA ILE A 60 9.16 -8.83 5.37
C ILE A 60 8.86 -10.29 5.68
N TYR A 61 9.87 -11.13 5.64
CA TYR A 61 9.71 -12.55 5.84
C TYR A 61 10.85 -13.14 6.68
N ASP A 62 10.55 -14.25 7.36
CA ASP A 62 11.52 -15.05 8.11
C ASP A 62 12.24 -15.98 7.14
N HIS A 63 13.49 -15.67 6.81
CA HIS A 63 14.24 -16.46 5.84
C HIS A 63 14.64 -17.87 6.37
N HIS A 64 14.50 -18.11 7.67
CA HIS A 64 14.70 -19.44 8.26
C HIS A 64 13.46 -20.32 8.16
N TYR A 65 12.29 -19.73 7.86
CA TYR A 65 11.08 -20.52 7.69
C TYR A 65 11.20 -21.41 6.47
N THR A 66 11.03 -22.74 6.69
CA THR A 66 11.21 -23.73 5.62
C THR A 66 10.27 -23.45 4.44
N GLY A 67 10.84 -23.31 3.26
CA GLY A 67 10.10 -23.18 2.01
C GLY A 67 9.65 -21.75 1.65
N VAL A 68 9.83 -20.75 2.53
CA VAL A 68 9.36 -19.39 2.25
C VAL A 68 10.05 -18.77 1.03
N MET A 69 11.35 -18.97 0.90
CA MET A 69 12.11 -18.40 -0.21
C MET A 69 11.70 -19.02 -1.55
N GLU A 70 11.53 -20.32 -1.57
CA GLU A 70 11.09 -21.05 -2.75
C GLU A 70 9.66 -20.66 -3.15
N SER A 71 8.77 -20.52 -2.18
CA SER A 71 7.38 -20.12 -2.42
C SER A 71 7.31 -18.68 -2.94
N LEU A 72 8.09 -17.76 -2.39
CA LEU A 72 8.18 -16.39 -2.88
C LEU A 72 8.70 -16.34 -4.32
N ALA A 73 9.75 -17.10 -4.61
CA ALA A 73 10.31 -17.18 -5.96
C ALA A 73 9.31 -17.75 -6.97
N GLU A 74 8.59 -18.79 -6.59
CA GLU A 74 7.57 -19.43 -7.45
C GLU A 74 6.42 -18.48 -7.75
N ILE A 75 5.90 -17.78 -6.75
CA ILE A 75 4.84 -16.80 -6.95
C ILE A 75 5.30 -15.66 -7.86
N GLN A 76 6.48 -15.11 -7.62
CA GLN A 76 7.03 -14.04 -8.44
C GLN A 76 7.25 -14.50 -9.87
N HIS A 77 7.69 -15.73 -10.07
CA HIS A 77 7.84 -16.29 -11.42
C HIS A 77 6.50 -16.33 -12.17
N SER A 78 5.41 -16.65 -11.47
CA SER A 78 4.06 -16.67 -12.06
C SER A 78 3.59 -15.28 -12.50
N PHE A 79 4.14 -14.22 -11.91
CA PHE A 79 3.82 -12.82 -12.21
C PHE A 79 4.98 -12.08 -12.89
N ARG A 80 5.86 -12.78 -13.56
CA ARG A 80 7.07 -12.21 -14.17
C ARG A 80 6.80 -11.08 -15.17
N ASN A 81 5.62 -11.10 -15.81
CA ASN A 81 5.27 -10.06 -16.78
C ASN A 81 4.93 -8.73 -16.10
N GLU A 82 4.45 -8.77 -14.87
CA GLU A 82 4.09 -7.59 -14.07
C GLU A 82 5.27 -7.07 -13.24
N ILE A 83 6.25 -7.92 -12.95
CA ILE A 83 7.38 -7.57 -12.10
C ILE A 83 8.48 -6.91 -12.94
N ASN A 84 8.79 -5.64 -12.62
CA ASN A 84 9.88 -4.92 -13.27
C ASN A 84 11.22 -5.24 -12.64
N THR A 85 11.27 -5.22 -11.32
CA THR A 85 12.51 -5.47 -10.57
C THR A 85 12.17 -5.86 -9.14
N SER A 86 13.12 -6.48 -8.48
CA SER A 86 13.05 -6.74 -7.06
C SER A 86 14.39 -6.46 -6.40
N MET A 87 14.33 -6.07 -5.12
CA MET A 87 15.49 -5.78 -4.30
C MET A 87 15.38 -6.58 -3.01
N HIS A 88 16.45 -7.26 -2.66
CA HIS A 88 16.55 -8.04 -1.44
C HIS A 88 17.42 -7.31 -0.43
N ILE A 89 16.91 -7.10 0.77
CA ILE A 89 17.57 -6.39 1.86
C ILE A 89 17.67 -7.30 3.07
N HIS A 90 18.86 -7.49 3.58
CA HIS A 90 19.09 -8.23 4.80
C HIS A 90 18.83 -7.32 5.99
N MET A 91 17.87 -7.66 6.84
CA MET A 91 17.50 -6.82 7.98
C MET A 91 18.16 -7.30 9.28
N THR A 92 17.97 -8.56 9.60
CA THR A 92 18.49 -9.21 10.80
C THR A 92 18.88 -10.65 10.44
N ASP A 93 19.41 -11.39 11.41
CA ASP A 93 19.72 -12.81 11.21
C ASP A 93 18.47 -13.63 10.82
N LYS A 94 17.28 -13.19 11.24
CA LYS A 94 16.05 -13.90 11.01
C LYS A 94 15.23 -13.32 9.86
N TYR A 95 15.20 -12.01 9.72
CA TYR A 95 14.29 -11.32 8.79
C TYR A 95 15.00 -10.71 7.61
N CYS A 96 14.37 -10.86 6.45
CA CYS A 96 14.74 -10.19 5.23
C CYS A 96 13.56 -9.33 4.74
N MET A 97 13.90 -8.26 4.05
CA MET A 97 12.93 -7.44 3.33
C MET A 97 13.13 -7.64 1.83
N GLU A 98 12.05 -7.77 1.11
CA GLU A 98 12.08 -7.74 -0.34
C GLU A 98 11.17 -6.62 -0.84
N ILE A 99 11.68 -5.82 -1.76
CA ILE A 99 10.92 -4.76 -2.40
C ILE A 99 10.72 -5.17 -3.85
N VAL A 100 9.47 -5.29 -4.26
CA VAL A 100 9.10 -5.71 -5.61
C VAL A 100 8.40 -4.55 -6.30
N VAL A 101 8.97 -4.08 -7.40
CA VAL A 101 8.36 -3.03 -8.23
C VAL A 101 7.56 -3.72 -9.33
N VAL A 102 6.28 -3.39 -9.41
CA VAL A 102 5.34 -4.01 -10.33
C VAL A 102 4.69 -2.97 -11.23
N ASN A 103 4.38 -3.37 -12.44
CA ASN A 103 3.65 -2.56 -13.40
C ASN A 103 2.69 -3.48 -14.16
N GLY A 104 1.42 -3.19 -14.08
CA GLY A 104 0.41 -4.00 -14.72
C GLY A 104 -0.99 -3.64 -14.27
N ASP A 105 -1.94 -4.46 -14.62
CA ASP A 105 -3.31 -4.30 -14.18
C ASP A 105 -3.41 -4.43 -12.66
N ILE A 106 -4.12 -3.50 -12.04
CA ILE A 106 -4.23 -3.47 -10.58
C ILE A 106 -4.85 -4.75 -10.00
N ALA A 107 -5.71 -5.42 -10.74
CA ALA A 107 -6.29 -6.69 -10.31
C ALA A 107 -5.21 -7.78 -10.20
N GLU A 108 -4.28 -7.83 -11.14
CA GLU A 108 -3.14 -8.74 -11.11
C GLU A 108 -2.18 -8.40 -9.97
N ILE A 109 -1.92 -7.12 -9.75
CA ILE A 109 -1.06 -6.65 -8.66
C ILE A 109 -1.67 -7.03 -7.30
N ARG A 110 -2.98 -6.88 -7.14
CA ARG A 110 -3.69 -7.30 -5.93
C ARG A 110 -3.64 -8.80 -5.72
N ASP A 111 -3.82 -9.58 -6.77
CA ASP A 111 -3.74 -11.04 -6.69
C ASP A 111 -2.35 -11.49 -6.25
N LEU A 112 -1.30 -10.93 -6.84
CA LEU A 112 0.08 -11.17 -6.43
C LEU A 112 0.29 -10.83 -4.95
N THR A 113 -0.15 -9.67 -4.52
CA THR A 113 0.01 -9.20 -3.14
C THR A 113 -0.69 -10.13 -2.15
N GLU A 114 -1.92 -10.54 -2.45
CA GLU A 114 -2.69 -11.44 -1.60
C GLU A 114 -2.08 -12.84 -1.51
N ARG A 115 -1.55 -13.35 -2.60
CA ARG A 115 -0.85 -14.65 -2.58
C ARG A 115 0.38 -14.62 -1.70
N ILE A 116 1.13 -13.52 -1.74
CA ILE A 116 2.30 -13.34 -0.87
C ILE A 116 1.85 -13.24 0.60
N MET A 117 0.78 -12.52 0.88
CA MET A 117 0.25 -12.37 2.24
C MET A 117 -0.15 -13.69 2.89
N ARG A 118 -0.58 -14.67 2.10
CA ARG A 118 -1.01 -15.99 2.59
C ARG A 118 0.12 -16.94 2.89
N LEU A 119 1.35 -16.61 2.48
CA LEU A 119 2.48 -17.51 2.70
C LEU A 119 2.88 -17.56 4.16
N LYS A 120 3.08 -18.76 4.67
CA LYS A 120 3.67 -18.96 5.99
C LYS A 120 5.13 -18.51 5.96
N GLY A 121 5.55 -17.83 7.01
CA GLY A 121 6.89 -17.23 7.09
C GLY A 121 6.94 -15.78 6.61
N VAL A 122 5.91 -15.30 5.95
CA VAL A 122 5.75 -13.87 5.62
C VAL A 122 5.08 -13.16 6.78
N GLU A 123 5.75 -12.14 7.32
CA GLU A 123 5.32 -11.42 8.52
C GLU A 123 4.60 -10.12 8.19
N HIS A 124 4.98 -9.47 7.10
CA HIS A 124 4.43 -8.18 6.73
C HIS A 124 4.42 -8.02 5.21
N VAL A 125 3.32 -7.52 4.68
CA VAL A 125 3.20 -7.17 3.27
C VAL A 125 2.47 -5.84 3.16
N LYS A 126 3.06 -4.92 2.41
CA LYS A 126 2.44 -3.63 2.12
C LYS A 126 2.51 -3.34 0.63
N LEU A 127 1.37 -3.07 0.04
CA LEU A 127 1.28 -2.58 -1.33
C LEU A 127 1.08 -1.08 -1.32
N THR A 128 1.96 -0.37 -2.02
CA THR A 128 1.81 1.05 -2.32
C THR A 128 1.65 1.19 -3.82
N SER A 129 0.55 1.75 -4.26
CA SER A 129 0.27 1.92 -5.68
C SER A 129 0.18 3.40 -6.02
N THR A 130 0.71 3.75 -7.18
CA THR A 130 0.65 5.10 -7.70
C THR A 130 -0.01 5.09 -9.07
N ALA A 131 -0.45 6.28 -9.50
CA ALA A 131 -0.89 6.48 -10.87
C ALA A 131 0.26 6.22 -11.84
N ASN A 132 -0.06 5.79 -13.05
CA ASN A 132 0.92 5.52 -14.10
C ASN A 132 1.47 6.78 -14.80
N GLY A 133 1.10 7.97 -14.30
CA GLY A 133 1.48 9.28 -14.85
C GLY A 133 0.38 9.95 -15.66
N GLU A 134 -0.59 9.24 -16.17
CA GLU A 134 -1.70 9.83 -16.95
C GLU A 134 -2.58 10.74 -16.11
N GLU A 135 -2.75 10.41 -14.81
CA GLU A 135 -3.56 11.19 -13.88
C GLU A 135 -2.91 12.52 -13.49
N PHE A 136 -1.62 12.71 -13.78
CA PHE A 136 -0.91 13.96 -13.58
C PHE A 136 -0.95 14.87 -14.80
N SER A 137 -1.58 14.44 -15.88
CA SER A 137 -1.80 15.27 -17.07
C SER A 137 -2.93 16.24 -16.76
N ASP A 138 -2.59 17.54 -16.77
CA ASP A 138 -3.56 18.60 -16.52
C ASP A 138 -4.53 18.70 -17.70
N PRO A 139 -5.85 18.54 -17.50
CA PRO A 139 -6.82 18.68 -18.59
C PRO A 139 -6.89 20.10 -19.17
N GLU A 140 -6.29 21.09 -18.51
CA GLU A 140 -6.29 22.48 -18.98
C GLU A 140 -5.25 22.76 -20.08
N HIS A 141 -4.33 21.84 -20.36
CA HIS A 141 -3.37 22.02 -21.45
C HIS A 141 -3.85 21.57 -22.83
N SER A 142 -5.13 21.19 -22.95
CA SER A 142 -5.74 20.86 -24.24
C SER A 142 -6.40 22.07 -24.93
N HIS A 143 -6.19 23.29 -24.42
CA HIS A 143 -6.74 24.48 -25.02
C HIS A 143 -5.69 25.26 -25.84
N ASP A 144 -5.97 25.24 -27.13
CA ASP A 144 -5.77 26.34 -28.03
C ASP A 144 -4.41 26.52 -28.71
N HIS A 145 -4.28 25.79 -29.80
CA HIS A 145 -3.58 26.33 -30.97
C HIS A 145 -4.45 26.18 -32.21
N SER A 146 -5.58 26.86 -32.17
CA SER A 146 -6.23 27.25 -33.42
C SER A 146 -5.63 28.55 -33.85
N HIS A 147 -4.56 28.51 -34.62
CA HIS A 147 -4.12 29.65 -35.37
C HIS A 147 -5.07 29.85 -36.57
N HIS A 148 -5.87 30.85 -36.47
CA HIS A 148 -6.49 31.45 -37.65
C HIS A 148 -5.44 32.20 -38.45
N HIS A 149 -5.30 31.78 -39.66
CA HIS A 149 -4.86 32.64 -40.74
C HIS A 149 -6.05 32.97 -41.65
#